data_2bb2056cc07e8586d1a9a08741c4113a
#
_entry.id   2bb2056cc07e8586d1a9a08741c4113a
#
_cell.length_a   1.000
_cell.length_b   1.000
_cell.length_c   1.000
_cell.angle_alpha   90.00
_cell.angle_beta   90.00
_cell.angle_gamma   90.00
#
_symmetry.space_group_name_H-M   'P 1'
#
loop_
_entity.id
_entity.type
_entity.pdbx_description
1 polymer ?
#
loop_
_entity_poly.entity_id
_entity_poly.type
_entity_poly.pdbx_seq_one_letter_code
_entity_poly.pdbx_strand_id
1 'polypeptide(L)'
;ADKHPRFLADTTGNRRLDIVGCHDDGVWVSLHQDEEGTFADPLYVLDDFGTDQGWTSVEEHPRFLIKTTSDGAVDIVGFGPQGVVVSRGRGDGTFEPPKLVLNDFGHAQGWTSEKHLRFLADVTGDGNPDIVGFGDEGVWVSHSRGGGQFEQAQLVCRGFGYNEDAGGWRVDRHPRFLADITGDGRVDIVGFGGPGVYVARNLYRRFRTR
;
A
#
# COMPACT_ATOMS: atom_id res chain seq x y z
N ALA A 1 0.33 17.91 -8.00
CA ALA A 1 1.01 16.70 -7.50
C ALA A 1 0.20 16.01 -6.41
N ASP A 2 -0.58 16.76 -5.66
CA ASP A 2 -1.26 16.25 -4.45
C ASP A 2 -2.47 15.35 -4.73
N LYS A 3 -2.94 15.31 -5.98
CA LYS A 3 -4.12 14.53 -6.40
C LYS A 3 -3.78 13.40 -7.37
N HIS A 4 -2.78 13.61 -8.21
CA HIS A 4 -2.47 12.79 -9.36
C HIS A 4 -1.13 12.05 -9.17
N PRO A 5 -1.09 10.93 -8.45
CA PRO A 5 0.13 10.15 -8.29
C PRO A 5 0.56 9.55 -9.63
N ARG A 6 1.87 9.43 -9.79
CA ARG A 6 2.51 8.80 -10.94
C ARG A 6 3.48 7.75 -10.46
N PHE A 7 3.54 6.65 -11.17
CA PHE A 7 4.33 5.49 -10.81
C PHE A 7 5.12 4.98 -12.00
N LEU A 8 6.21 4.29 -11.70
CA LEU A 8 6.87 3.39 -12.63
C LEU A 8 6.64 1.96 -12.14
N ALA A 9 6.00 1.12 -12.94
CA ALA A 9 5.63 -0.23 -12.57
C ALA A 9 5.55 -1.16 -13.77
N ASP A 10 5.88 -2.43 -13.59
CA ASP A 10 5.76 -3.45 -14.62
C ASP A 10 4.31 -3.95 -14.70
N THR A 11 3.52 -3.34 -15.58
CA THR A 11 2.08 -3.64 -15.76
C THR A 11 1.85 -4.81 -16.72
N THR A 12 2.90 -5.25 -17.41
CA THR A 12 2.84 -6.32 -18.43
C THR A 12 3.53 -7.61 -17.99
N GLY A 13 4.28 -7.60 -16.88
CA GLY A 13 5.04 -8.76 -16.40
C GLY A 13 6.33 -9.03 -17.20
N ASN A 14 6.74 -8.09 -18.06
CA ASN A 14 7.91 -8.23 -18.94
C ASN A 14 9.24 -7.76 -18.32
N ARG A 15 9.21 -7.30 -17.05
CA ARG A 15 10.33 -6.74 -16.27
C ARG A 15 10.80 -5.37 -16.73
N ARG A 16 10.05 -4.69 -17.58
CA ARG A 16 10.26 -3.29 -17.94
C ARG A 16 9.22 -2.44 -17.21
N LEU A 17 9.63 -1.25 -16.79
CA LEU A 17 8.72 -0.35 -16.08
C LEU A 17 7.94 0.51 -17.07
N ASP A 18 6.63 0.48 -16.95
CA ASP A 18 5.69 1.36 -17.64
C ASP A 18 5.40 2.59 -16.79
N ILE A 19 4.90 3.66 -17.40
CA ILE A 19 4.41 4.84 -16.67
C ILE A 19 2.92 4.63 -16.38
N VAL A 20 2.54 4.77 -15.11
CA VAL A 20 1.15 4.71 -14.67
C VAL A 20 0.79 6.02 -13.99
N GLY A 21 -0.29 6.66 -14.42
CA GLY A 21 -0.79 7.91 -13.83
C GLY A 21 -2.25 7.79 -13.43
N CYS A 22 -2.59 8.25 -12.22
CA CYS A 22 -3.98 8.50 -11.86
C CYS A 22 -4.30 9.98 -12.17
N HIS A 23 -5.30 10.20 -12.99
CA HIS A 23 -5.78 11.52 -13.41
C HIS A 23 -7.16 11.82 -12.78
N ASP A 24 -7.85 12.84 -13.24
CA ASP A 24 -9.19 13.17 -12.74
C ASP A 24 -10.20 12.05 -13.10
N ASP A 25 -10.14 11.57 -14.33
CA ASP A 25 -11.06 10.60 -14.92
C ASP A 25 -10.70 9.12 -14.64
N GLY A 26 -9.51 8.83 -14.08
CA GLY A 26 -9.09 7.46 -13.79
C GLY A 26 -7.63 7.18 -14.06
N VAL A 27 -7.31 5.92 -14.44
CA VAL A 27 -5.94 5.45 -14.62
C VAL A 27 -5.55 5.43 -16.09
N TRP A 28 -4.37 5.96 -16.36
CA TRP A 28 -3.71 6.00 -17.65
C TRP A 28 -2.38 5.24 -17.60
N VAL A 29 -2.06 4.48 -18.63
CA VAL A 29 -0.82 3.72 -18.76
C VAL A 29 -0.13 4.06 -20.07
N SER A 30 1.19 4.29 -19.98
CA SER A 30 2.07 4.43 -21.15
C SER A 30 3.09 3.31 -21.09
N LEU A 31 2.98 2.36 -22.03
CA LEU A 31 3.82 1.17 -22.05
C LEU A 31 5.22 1.49 -22.54
N HIS A 32 6.21 0.87 -21.91
CA HIS A 32 7.60 0.90 -22.36
C HIS A 32 7.74 0.19 -23.73
N GLN A 33 8.33 0.85 -24.71
CA GLN A 33 8.38 0.34 -26.09
C GLN A 33 9.67 -0.41 -26.42
N ASP A 34 10.83 0.15 -26.05
CA ASP A 34 12.12 -0.31 -26.56
C ASP A 34 13.26 -0.20 -25.54
N GLU A 35 14.47 -0.58 -25.95
CA GLU A 35 15.67 -0.51 -25.10
C GLU A 35 16.22 0.93 -24.95
N GLU A 36 15.76 1.87 -25.75
CA GLU A 36 16.16 3.27 -25.70
C GLU A 36 15.40 4.06 -24.61
N GLY A 37 14.41 3.43 -23.96
CA GLY A 37 13.63 4.04 -22.89
C GLY A 37 12.50 4.94 -23.40
N THR A 38 11.95 4.65 -24.58
CA THR A 38 10.78 5.33 -25.10
C THR A 38 9.48 4.70 -24.60
N PHE A 39 8.41 5.46 -24.61
CA PHE A 39 7.10 5.05 -24.14
C PHE A 39 6.03 5.31 -25.20
N ALA A 40 5.04 4.44 -25.26
CA ALA A 40 3.87 4.60 -26.12
C ALA A 40 3.00 5.79 -25.67
N ASP A 41 2.11 6.23 -26.56
CA ASP A 41 1.08 7.19 -26.17
C ASP A 41 0.25 6.65 -24.99
N PRO A 42 -0.12 7.50 -24.02
CA PRO A 42 -0.89 7.06 -22.86
C PRO A 42 -2.28 6.54 -23.27
N LEU A 43 -2.66 5.40 -22.73
CA LEU A 43 -3.98 4.79 -22.88
C LEU A 43 -4.77 4.89 -21.59
N TYR A 44 -6.04 5.29 -21.69
CA TYR A 44 -7.01 5.20 -20.60
C TYR A 44 -7.38 3.75 -20.37
N VAL A 45 -7.12 3.23 -19.16
CA VAL A 45 -7.22 1.78 -18.88
C VAL A 45 -8.18 1.41 -17.76
N LEU A 46 -8.60 2.37 -16.93
CA LEU A 46 -9.48 2.10 -15.80
C LEU A 46 -10.25 3.35 -15.35
N ASP A 47 -11.58 3.24 -15.24
CA ASP A 47 -12.48 4.25 -14.72
C ASP A 47 -12.62 4.13 -13.20
N ASP A 48 -11.51 4.40 -12.49
CA ASP A 48 -11.44 4.50 -11.02
C ASP A 48 -10.08 5.07 -10.60
N PHE A 49 -9.87 5.25 -9.30
CA PHE A 49 -8.67 5.81 -8.67
C PHE A 49 -8.36 7.26 -9.07
N GLY A 50 -9.26 7.93 -9.77
CA GLY A 50 -9.20 9.33 -10.15
C GLY A 50 -9.96 10.24 -9.18
N THR A 51 -9.80 11.56 -9.33
CA THR A 51 -10.49 12.52 -8.44
C THR A 51 -12.00 12.54 -8.62
N ASP A 52 -12.49 12.25 -9.82
CA ASP A 52 -13.93 12.18 -10.14
C ASP A 52 -14.59 10.98 -9.43
N GLN A 53 -13.82 9.94 -9.11
CA GLN A 53 -14.26 8.78 -8.33
C GLN A 53 -13.98 8.93 -6.82
N GLY A 54 -13.59 10.12 -6.36
CA GLY A 54 -13.42 10.43 -4.94
C GLY A 54 -12.00 10.28 -4.39
N TRP A 55 -10.98 9.98 -5.22
CA TRP A 55 -9.58 9.87 -4.83
C TRP A 55 -8.88 11.22 -4.82
N THR A 56 -9.33 12.12 -3.97
CA THR A 56 -9.05 13.56 -4.03
C THR A 56 -7.70 13.99 -3.47
N SER A 57 -6.99 13.11 -2.76
CA SER A 57 -5.67 13.38 -2.17
C SER A 57 -4.79 12.14 -2.21
N VAL A 58 -3.50 12.30 -2.44
CA VAL A 58 -2.52 11.21 -2.36
C VAL A 58 -2.28 10.77 -0.92
N GLU A 59 -2.36 11.70 0.01
CA GLU A 59 -2.14 11.45 1.44
C GLU A 59 -3.35 10.79 2.09
N GLU A 60 -4.55 11.32 1.83
CA GLU A 60 -5.79 10.78 2.39
C GLU A 60 -6.19 9.46 1.74
N HIS A 61 -5.94 9.34 0.43
CA HIS A 61 -6.25 8.15 -0.35
C HIS A 61 -4.98 7.61 -1.03
N PRO A 62 -4.02 7.04 -0.27
CA PRO A 62 -2.80 6.51 -0.86
C PRO A 62 -3.10 5.33 -1.80
N ARG A 63 -2.41 5.32 -2.92
CA ARG A 63 -2.49 4.30 -3.97
C ARG A 63 -1.12 3.71 -4.19
N PHE A 64 -1.04 2.41 -4.40
CA PHE A 64 0.19 1.66 -4.61
C PHE A 64 0.05 0.76 -5.82
N LEU A 65 1.13 0.62 -6.58
CA LEU A 65 1.27 -0.42 -7.58
C LEU A 65 2.21 -1.48 -7.03
N ILE A 66 1.67 -2.65 -6.75
CA ILE A 66 2.41 -3.73 -6.08
C ILE A 66 1.86 -5.09 -6.52
N LYS A 67 2.72 -6.10 -6.55
CA LYS A 67 2.28 -7.47 -6.86
C LYS A 67 1.59 -8.08 -5.64
N THR A 68 0.29 -8.31 -5.74
CA THR A 68 -0.48 -9.06 -4.74
C THR A 68 -0.70 -10.52 -5.17
N THR A 69 -0.22 -10.87 -6.37
CA THR A 69 -0.28 -12.18 -6.98
C THR A 69 1.08 -12.58 -7.52
N SER A 70 1.25 -13.86 -7.83
CA SER A 70 2.47 -14.41 -8.45
C SER A 70 2.44 -14.39 -9.99
N ASP A 71 1.43 -13.78 -10.61
CA ASP A 71 1.24 -13.76 -12.08
C ASP A 71 2.20 -12.82 -12.84
N GLY A 72 2.96 -12.01 -12.12
CA GLY A 72 4.04 -11.19 -12.68
C GLY A 72 3.69 -9.73 -12.91
N ALA A 73 2.44 -9.37 -13.13
CA ALA A 73 1.97 -7.99 -13.26
C ALA A 73 1.73 -7.34 -11.89
N VAL A 74 1.73 -6.01 -11.84
CA VAL A 74 1.36 -5.27 -10.64
C VAL A 74 -0.14 -5.05 -10.60
N ASP A 75 -0.67 -5.00 -9.37
CA ASP A 75 -2.04 -4.62 -9.05
C ASP A 75 -2.07 -3.19 -8.51
N ILE A 76 -3.22 -2.52 -8.59
CA ILE A 76 -3.46 -1.26 -7.89
C ILE A 76 -4.11 -1.58 -6.55
N VAL A 77 -3.49 -1.13 -5.46
CA VAL A 77 -4.07 -1.19 -4.12
C VAL A 77 -4.27 0.22 -3.62
N GLY A 78 -5.49 0.59 -3.31
CA GLY A 78 -5.84 1.92 -2.83
C GLY A 78 -6.56 1.90 -1.48
N PHE A 79 -6.26 2.88 -0.65
CA PHE A 79 -6.95 3.12 0.61
C PHE A 79 -8.00 4.21 0.39
N GLY A 80 -9.20 3.78 0.03
CA GLY A 80 -10.32 4.66 -0.32
C GLY A 80 -11.18 5.06 0.88
N PRO A 81 -12.24 5.86 0.66
CA PRO A 81 -13.13 6.31 1.72
C PRO A 81 -13.78 5.18 2.52
N GLN A 82 -14.11 4.06 1.88
CA GLN A 82 -14.82 2.92 2.49
C GLN A 82 -13.90 1.79 2.94
N GLY A 83 -12.58 1.88 2.66
CA GLY A 83 -11.63 0.82 2.98
C GLY A 83 -10.64 0.56 1.86
N VAL A 84 -10.10 -0.66 1.82
CA VAL A 84 -9.09 -1.06 0.84
C VAL A 84 -9.74 -1.59 -0.44
N VAL A 85 -9.36 -0.99 -1.55
CA VAL A 85 -9.82 -1.33 -2.89
C VAL A 85 -8.64 -1.91 -3.68
N VAL A 86 -8.87 -3.01 -4.39
CA VAL A 86 -7.88 -3.65 -5.26
C VAL A 86 -8.40 -3.77 -6.68
N SER A 87 -7.57 -3.38 -7.64
CA SER A 87 -7.78 -3.63 -9.06
C SER A 87 -6.62 -4.47 -9.58
N ARG A 88 -6.89 -5.69 -10.01
CA ARG A 88 -5.86 -6.62 -10.46
C ARG A 88 -5.36 -6.30 -11.86
N GLY A 89 -4.04 -6.35 -12.03
CA GLY A 89 -3.42 -6.24 -13.34
C GLY A 89 -3.72 -7.48 -14.21
N ARG A 90 -3.95 -7.26 -15.51
CA ARG A 90 -4.17 -8.34 -16.48
C ARG A 90 -2.88 -8.80 -17.19
N GLY A 91 -1.77 -8.14 -16.93
CA GLY A 91 -0.51 -8.44 -17.60
C GLY A 91 -0.39 -7.92 -19.04
N ASP A 92 -1.24 -7.02 -19.43
CA ASP A 92 -1.28 -6.37 -20.75
C ASP A 92 -1.29 -4.83 -20.69
N GLY A 93 -1.00 -4.28 -19.49
CA GLY A 93 -1.09 -2.84 -19.21
C GLY A 93 -2.48 -2.39 -18.76
N THR A 94 -3.46 -3.29 -18.72
CA THR A 94 -4.83 -3.00 -18.26
C THR A 94 -5.13 -3.65 -16.92
N PHE A 95 -6.25 -3.24 -16.29
CA PHE A 95 -6.64 -3.68 -14.96
C PHE A 95 -8.08 -4.22 -14.94
N GLU A 96 -8.38 -5.10 -13.98
CA GLU A 96 -9.74 -5.53 -13.70
C GLU A 96 -10.56 -4.39 -13.05
N PRO A 97 -11.90 -4.44 -13.10
CA PRO A 97 -12.72 -3.55 -12.30
C PRO A 97 -12.35 -3.62 -10.82
N PRO A 98 -12.23 -2.47 -10.13
CA PRO A 98 -11.82 -2.42 -8.73
C PRO A 98 -12.83 -3.09 -7.82
N LYS A 99 -12.35 -3.68 -6.72
CA LYS A 99 -13.18 -4.35 -5.71
C LYS A 99 -12.79 -3.87 -4.32
N LEU A 100 -13.77 -3.53 -3.50
CA LEU A 100 -13.57 -3.35 -2.06
C LEU A 100 -13.27 -4.73 -1.44
N VAL A 101 -12.04 -4.91 -0.96
CA VAL A 101 -11.54 -6.20 -0.44
C VAL A 101 -11.43 -6.23 1.08
N LEU A 102 -11.41 -5.06 1.72
CA LEU A 102 -11.37 -4.93 3.17
C LEU A 102 -12.09 -3.65 3.61
N ASN A 103 -13.09 -3.78 4.46
CA ASN A 103 -13.81 -2.66 5.05
C ASN A 103 -13.08 -2.19 6.32
N ASP A 104 -11.84 -1.72 6.16
CA ASP A 104 -10.97 -1.15 7.18
C ASP A 104 -9.93 -0.23 6.51
N PHE A 105 -9.13 0.51 7.31
CA PHE A 105 -8.09 1.44 6.87
C PHE A 105 -8.58 2.63 6.03
N GLY A 106 -9.90 2.79 5.85
CA GLY A 106 -10.52 3.90 5.13
C GLY A 106 -10.97 5.04 6.06
N HIS A 107 -11.35 6.17 5.46
CA HIS A 107 -11.85 7.32 6.22
C HIS A 107 -13.12 6.99 7.04
N ALA A 108 -14.01 6.16 6.49
CA ALA A 108 -15.23 5.73 7.18
C ALA A 108 -14.96 4.92 8.44
N GLN A 109 -13.76 4.33 8.58
CA GLN A 109 -13.30 3.62 9.78
C GLN A 109 -12.40 4.49 10.67
N GLY A 110 -12.33 5.80 10.41
CA GLY A 110 -11.58 6.77 11.21
C GLY A 110 -10.12 6.97 10.81
N TRP A 111 -9.67 6.39 9.71
CA TRP A 111 -8.30 6.57 9.21
C TRP A 111 -8.17 7.89 8.45
N THR A 112 -7.27 8.76 8.91
CA THR A 112 -6.98 10.08 8.32
C THR A 112 -5.48 10.27 8.09
N SER A 113 -5.11 11.01 7.06
CA SER A 113 -3.69 11.28 6.73
C SER A 113 -2.94 12.07 7.80
N GLU A 114 -3.65 12.91 8.53
CA GLU A 114 -3.09 13.76 9.59
C GLU A 114 -2.59 12.95 10.80
N LYS A 115 -3.16 11.78 11.02
CA LYS A 115 -2.87 10.92 12.18
C LYS A 115 -2.21 9.60 11.82
N HIS A 116 -2.59 9.01 10.69
CA HIS A 116 -2.39 7.60 10.41
C HIS A 116 -1.60 7.38 9.13
N LEU A 117 -0.55 6.59 9.23
CA LEU A 117 0.22 6.10 8.07
C LEU A 117 -0.27 4.72 7.67
N ARG A 118 -0.32 4.44 6.36
CA ARG A 118 -0.73 3.14 5.79
C ARG A 118 0.29 2.70 4.76
N PHE A 119 0.72 1.46 4.86
CA PHE A 119 1.75 0.85 4.03
C PHE A 119 1.35 -0.54 3.55
N LEU A 120 2.04 -0.99 2.51
CA LEU A 120 2.05 -2.37 2.06
C LEU A 120 3.46 -2.92 2.22
N ALA A 121 3.61 -4.01 2.99
CA ALA A 121 4.90 -4.62 3.25
C ALA A 121 4.73 -6.09 3.69
N ASP A 122 5.69 -6.94 3.35
CA ASP A 122 5.68 -8.34 3.79
C ASP A 122 6.09 -8.44 5.27
N VAL A 123 5.12 -8.65 6.15
CA VAL A 123 5.38 -8.87 7.58
C VAL A 123 5.44 -10.36 7.95
N THR A 124 5.09 -11.25 7.03
CA THR A 124 5.06 -12.71 7.26
C THR A 124 6.27 -13.44 6.70
N GLY A 125 7.02 -12.84 5.77
CA GLY A 125 8.14 -13.43 5.06
C GLY A 125 7.68 -14.42 3.98
N ASP A 126 6.47 -14.24 3.43
CA ASP A 126 5.93 -15.13 2.39
C ASP A 126 5.99 -14.55 0.97
N GLY A 127 6.50 -13.33 0.85
CA GLY A 127 6.63 -12.62 -0.41
C GLY A 127 5.37 -11.87 -0.84
N ASN A 128 4.27 -11.96 -0.10
CA ASN A 128 3.06 -11.19 -0.37
C ASN A 128 3.02 -9.94 0.50
N PRO A 129 2.60 -8.79 -0.04
CA PRO A 129 2.46 -7.58 0.75
C PRO A 129 1.23 -7.65 1.67
N ASP A 130 1.46 -7.45 2.95
CA ASP A 130 0.44 -7.25 3.98
C ASP A 130 0.14 -5.76 4.14
N ILE A 131 -1.03 -5.42 4.69
CA ILE A 131 -1.36 -4.04 5.05
C ILE A 131 -0.84 -3.76 6.46
N VAL A 132 -0.13 -2.65 6.63
CA VAL A 132 0.33 -2.15 7.94
C VAL A 132 -0.17 -0.72 8.13
N GLY A 133 -0.94 -0.50 9.17
CA GLY A 133 -1.45 0.81 9.54
C GLY A 133 -0.99 1.25 10.92
N PHE A 134 -0.51 2.49 11.02
CA PHE A 134 -0.21 3.15 12.30
C PHE A 134 -1.45 3.95 12.71
N GLY A 135 -2.29 3.35 13.54
CA GLY A 135 -3.58 3.89 13.98
C GLY A 135 -3.51 4.63 15.31
N ASP A 136 -4.66 4.92 15.89
CA ASP A 136 -4.77 5.61 17.20
C ASP A 136 -4.15 4.78 18.33
N GLU A 137 -4.49 3.49 18.43
CA GLU A 137 -4.10 2.60 19.52
C GLU A 137 -2.74 1.92 19.31
N GLY A 138 -2.13 2.05 18.14
CA GLY A 138 -0.89 1.36 17.80
C GLY A 138 -0.84 0.91 16.34
N VAL A 139 -0.13 -0.20 16.10
CA VAL A 139 0.06 -0.77 14.76
C VAL A 139 -0.92 -1.90 14.50
N TRP A 140 -1.64 -1.77 13.41
CA TRP A 140 -2.60 -2.73 12.90
C TRP A 140 -2.06 -3.41 11.66
N VAL A 141 -2.27 -4.71 11.57
CA VAL A 141 -1.86 -5.52 10.41
C VAL A 141 -3.05 -6.30 9.88
N SER A 142 -3.18 -6.32 8.56
CA SER A 142 -4.09 -7.20 7.83
C SER A 142 -3.26 -8.07 6.90
N HIS A 143 -3.21 -9.38 7.19
CA HIS A 143 -2.39 -10.31 6.40
C HIS A 143 -2.99 -10.56 5.03
N SER A 144 -2.10 -10.62 4.03
CA SER A 144 -2.46 -11.02 2.67
C SER A 144 -2.84 -12.50 2.63
N ARG A 145 -3.90 -12.81 1.88
CA ARG A 145 -4.29 -14.19 1.51
C ARG A 145 -3.86 -14.55 0.10
N GLY A 146 -3.12 -13.62 -0.54
CA GLY A 146 -2.83 -13.68 -1.97
C GLY A 146 -4.03 -13.28 -2.83
N GLY A 147 -3.78 -13.03 -4.12
CA GLY A 147 -4.84 -12.66 -5.07
C GLY A 147 -5.54 -11.33 -4.76
N GLY A 148 -4.86 -10.42 -4.08
CA GLY A 148 -5.45 -9.12 -3.70
C GLY A 148 -6.48 -9.21 -2.58
N GLN A 149 -6.49 -10.30 -1.80
CA GLN A 149 -7.39 -10.49 -0.68
C GLN A 149 -6.64 -10.35 0.65
N PHE A 150 -7.32 -9.82 1.67
CA PHE A 150 -6.74 -9.53 2.98
C PHE A 150 -7.60 -10.07 4.11
N GLU A 151 -6.97 -10.36 5.24
CA GLU A 151 -7.65 -10.74 6.48
C GLU A 151 -8.20 -9.52 7.21
N GLN A 152 -9.02 -9.75 8.23
CA GLN A 152 -9.43 -8.69 9.16
C GLN A 152 -8.20 -8.11 9.86
N ALA A 153 -8.17 -6.78 10.02
CA ALA A 153 -7.09 -6.10 10.70
C ALA A 153 -6.98 -6.52 12.17
N GLN A 154 -5.76 -6.66 12.66
CA GLN A 154 -5.44 -7.00 14.04
C GLN A 154 -4.45 -6.01 14.64
N LEU A 155 -4.69 -5.57 15.87
CA LEU A 155 -3.74 -4.76 16.63
C LEU A 155 -2.56 -5.64 17.08
N VAL A 156 -1.38 -5.42 16.50
CA VAL A 156 -0.18 -6.25 16.75
C VAL A 156 0.85 -5.57 17.66
N CYS A 157 0.80 -4.25 17.80
CA CYS A 157 1.71 -3.51 18.65
C CYS A 157 0.99 -2.30 19.25
N ARG A 158 0.99 -2.19 20.58
CA ARG A 158 0.39 -1.03 21.33
C ARG A 158 1.37 0.14 21.47
N GLY A 159 2.22 0.35 20.49
CA GLY A 159 3.14 1.46 20.37
C GLY A 159 3.06 2.08 18.98
N PHE A 160 3.79 3.16 18.75
CA PHE A 160 3.84 3.89 17.48
C PHE A 160 2.49 4.48 17.03
N GLY A 161 1.47 4.48 17.90
CA GLY A 161 0.14 5.01 17.63
C GLY A 161 -0.01 6.49 17.99
N TYR A 162 -1.13 7.08 17.56
CA TYR A 162 -1.40 8.50 17.73
C TYR A 162 -1.77 8.88 19.18
N ASN A 163 -2.53 8.01 19.88
CA ASN A 163 -2.94 8.28 21.27
C ASN A 163 -1.73 8.30 22.22
N GLU A 164 -1.83 9.04 23.31
CA GLU A 164 -0.72 9.20 24.27
C GLU A 164 -0.31 7.87 24.93
N ASP A 165 -1.26 7.00 25.21
CA ASP A 165 -1.02 5.65 25.74
C ASP A 165 -0.40 4.70 24.70
N ALA A 166 -0.50 5.02 23.41
CA ALA A 166 0.18 4.35 22.33
C ALA A 166 1.50 5.04 21.89
N GLY A 167 1.96 6.02 22.68
CA GLY A 167 3.23 6.72 22.50
C GLY A 167 3.14 8.10 21.87
N GLY A 168 1.95 8.61 21.54
CA GLY A 168 1.75 9.99 21.09
C GLY A 168 2.44 10.33 19.76
N TRP A 169 2.49 9.40 18.82
CA TRP A 169 3.20 9.56 17.54
C TRP A 169 2.42 10.49 16.59
N ARG A 170 3.14 11.42 15.96
CA ARG A 170 2.58 12.41 15.03
C ARG A 170 3.20 12.24 13.64
N VAL A 171 2.39 12.35 12.60
CA VAL A 171 2.84 12.17 11.20
C VAL A 171 3.84 13.24 10.79
N ASP A 172 3.60 14.48 11.19
CA ASP A 172 4.42 15.65 10.88
C ASP A 172 5.76 15.72 11.60
N ARG A 173 5.96 14.95 12.69
CA ARG A 173 7.15 15.07 13.56
C ARG A 173 7.89 13.78 13.81
N HIS A 174 7.20 12.64 13.70
CA HIS A 174 7.73 11.35 14.09
C HIS A 174 7.70 10.38 12.90
N PRO A 175 8.69 10.43 11.98
CA PRO A 175 8.77 9.50 10.86
C PRO A 175 8.80 8.04 11.34
N ARG A 176 8.02 7.19 10.68
CA ARG A 176 7.94 5.74 10.93
C ARG A 176 8.13 5.01 9.61
N PHE A 177 8.94 3.99 9.63
CA PHE A 177 9.32 3.20 8.47
C PHE A 177 9.13 1.71 8.75
N LEU A 178 8.94 0.96 7.70
CA LEU A 178 8.97 -0.49 7.67
C LEU A 178 10.21 -0.93 6.90
N ALA A 179 11.08 -1.71 7.52
CA ALA A 179 12.29 -2.23 6.90
C ALA A 179 12.71 -3.53 7.58
N ASP A 180 13.17 -4.50 6.80
CA ASP A 180 13.83 -5.69 7.36
C ASP A 180 15.23 -5.30 7.83
N ILE A 181 15.36 -4.98 9.13
CA ILE A 181 16.65 -4.61 9.74
C ILE A 181 17.39 -5.83 10.33
N THR A 182 16.74 -6.98 10.38
CA THR A 182 17.30 -8.22 10.91
C THR A 182 17.78 -9.18 9.83
N GLY A 183 17.39 -8.97 8.57
CA GLY A 183 17.73 -9.83 7.44
C GLY A 183 16.95 -11.14 7.43
N ASP A 184 15.80 -11.20 8.11
CA ASP A 184 15.02 -12.43 8.23
C ASP A 184 13.84 -12.51 7.21
N GLY A 185 13.76 -11.54 6.29
CA GLY A 185 12.76 -11.47 5.22
C GLY A 185 11.44 -10.85 5.65
N ARG A 186 11.32 -10.37 6.89
CA ARG A 186 10.12 -9.70 7.41
C ARG A 186 10.45 -8.27 7.80
N VAL A 187 9.55 -7.34 7.50
CA VAL A 187 9.79 -5.95 7.92
C VAL A 187 9.57 -5.75 9.41
N ASP A 188 10.46 -4.96 10.00
CA ASP A 188 10.40 -4.42 11.35
C ASP A 188 9.90 -2.98 11.31
N ILE A 189 9.56 -2.41 12.46
CA ILE A 189 9.19 -1.00 12.60
C ILE A 189 10.39 -0.21 13.09
N VAL A 190 10.71 0.90 12.41
CA VAL A 190 11.70 1.89 12.84
C VAL A 190 11.02 3.24 12.95
N GLY A 191 11.02 3.84 14.12
CA GLY A 191 10.41 5.15 14.37
C GLY A 191 11.41 6.14 14.95
N PHE A 192 11.34 7.38 14.50
CA PHE A 192 12.16 8.50 14.99
C PHE A 192 11.30 9.38 15.90
N GLY A 193 11.38 9.14 17.21
CA GLY A 193 10.66 9.89 18.22
C GLY A 193 11.52 10.98 18.88
N GLY A 194 10.90 11.79 19.74
CA GLY A 194 11.60 12.88 20.42
C GLY A 194 12.88 12.47 21.17
N PRO A 195 12.89 11.39 21.97
CA PRO A 195 14.10 10.92 22.67
C PRO A 195 15.11 10.18 21.78
N GLY A 196 14.75 9.72 20.58
CA GLY A 196 15.65 8.98 19.71
C GLY A 196 14.95 8.01 18.76
N VAL A 197 15.68 6.96 18.38
CA VAL A 197 15.19 5.92 17.45
C VAL A 197 14.59 4.76 18.25
N TYR A 198 13.40 4.37 17.86
CA TYR A 198 12.67 3.23 18.41
C TYR A 198 12.59 2.13 17.37
N VAL A 199 12.79 0.90 17.80
CA VAL A 199 12.69 -0.29 16.95
C VAL A 199 11.74 -1.28 17.60
N ALA A 200 10.76 -1.77 16.83
CA ALA A 200 9.99 -2.95 17.18
C ALA A 200 10.28 -4.06 16.19
N ARG A 201 10.95 -5.11 16.66
CA ARG A 201 11.26 -6.29 15.85
C ARG A 201 10.02 -7.11 15.59
N ASN A 202 9.87 -7.54 14.36
CA ASN A 202 8.82 -8.46 13.97
C ASN A 202 9.16 -9.88 14.42
N LEU A 203 8.36 -10.42 15.32
CA LEU A 203 8.53 -11.77 15.87
C LEU A 203 7.51 -12.77 15.31
N TYR A 204 6.85 -12.42 14.21
CA TYR A 204 5.88 -13.30 13.56
C TYR A 204 6.47 -14.67 13.26
N ARG A 205 5.73 -15.74 13.59
CA ARG A 205 6.10 -17.13 13.28
C ARG A 205 4.90 -17.82 12.66
N ARG A 206 5.06 -18.31 11.43
CA ARG A 206 4.07 -19.25 10.88
C ARG A 206 4.09 -20.52 11.71
N PHE A 207 2.95 -20.87 12.27
CA PHE A 207 2.79 -22.22 12.81
C PHE A 207 2.82 -23.19 11.63
N ARG A 208 3.88 -23.99 11.53
CA ARG A 208 3.87 -25.14 10.63
C ARG A 208 2.96 -26.17 11.28
N THR A 209 1.75 -26.35 10.77
CA THR A 209 0.97 -27.55 11.02
C THR A 209 1.77 -28.72 10.45
N ARG A 210 2.16 -29.64 11.31
CA ARG A 210 2.82 -30.90 10.92
C ARG A 210 1.81 -31.82 10.22
#